data_bb90a302c2d27c9816360b02d30beba8
#
_entry.id   bb90a302c2d27c9816360b02d30beba8
#
_cell.length_a   1.000
_cell.length_b   1.000
_cell.length_c   1.000
_cell.angle_alpha   90.00
_cell.angle_beta   90.00
_cell.angle_gamma   90.00
#
_symmetry.space_group_name_H-M   'P 1'
#
loop_
_entity.id
_entity.type
_entity.pdbx_description
1 polymer ?
#
loop_
_entity_poly.entity_id
_entity_poly.type
_entity_poly.pdbx_seq_one_letter_code
_entity_poly.pdbx_strand_id
1 'polypeptide(L)'
;AELVMPLVVKSHGSREPFDEQKLRSGLIKALQKRPVEQDRIEAAISRITHRLRSLGEREVPSRQIGEFVMNELRHLDEVAYVRFASVYRSFQDVDAFRDEVDKLKVRRRREPLEGQLSLLSAEDAAAKDAIAKTKGGKRD
;
A
#
# COMPACT_ATOMS: atom_id res chain seq x y z
N ALA A 1 -11.12 -29.87 4.43
CA ALA A 1 -11.07 -28.92 3.33
C ALA A 1 -9.70 -28.26 3.27
N GLU A 2 -9.11 -28.21 2.09
CA GLU A 2 -7.83 -27.58 1.91
C GLU A 2 -7.99 -26.05 2.01
N LEU A 3 -7.11 -25.44 2.81
CA LEU A 3 -7.04 -23.99 2.91
C LEU A 3 -6.27 -23.46 1.71
N VAL A 4 -6.92 -22.56 0.97
CA VAL A 4 -6.35 -21.97 -0.24
C VAL A 4 -5.90 -20.54 0.09
N MET A 5 -4.78 -20.12 -0.52
CA MET A 5 -4.31 -18.75 -0.37
C MET A 5 -5.29 -17.76 -1.00
N PRO A 6 -5.62 -16.68 -0.29
CA PRO A 6 -6.49 -15.67 -0.85
C PRO A 6 -5.83 -14.90 -1.99
N LEU A 7 -6.63 -14.36 -2.90
CA LEU A 7 -6.16 -13.38 -3.87
C LEU A 7 -5.87 -12.06 -3.14
N VAL A 8 -4.88 -11.34 -3.61
CA VAL A 8 -4.49 -10.04 -3.05
C VAL A 8 -5.19 -8.93 -3.82
N VAL A 9 -5.95 -8.10 -3.11
CA VAL A 9 -6.64 -6.97 -3.70
C VAL A 9 -5.79 -5.72 -3.48
N LYS A 10 -5.34 -5.11 -4.57
CA LYS A 10 -4.58 -3.87 -4.54
C LYS A 10 -5.49 -2.68 -4.25
N SER A 11 -4.92 -1.57 -3.79
CA SER A 11 -5.66 -0.36 -3.44
C SER A 11 -6.53 0.19 -4.58
N HIS A 12 -6.11 -0.03 -5.84
CA HIS A 12 -6.87 0.40 -7.02
C HIS A 12 -7.85 -0.67 -7.53
N GLY A 13 -8.05 -1.74 -6.78
CA GLY A 13 -9.07 -2.75 -7.05
C GLY A 13 -8.65 -3.96 -7.87
N SER A 14 -7.43 -3.99 -8.40
CA SER A 14 -6.96 -5.16 -9.14
C SER A 14 -6.69 -6.32 -8.19
N ARG A 15 -6.94 -7.55 -8.68
CA ARG A 15 -6.72 -8.78 -7.93
C ARG A 15 -5.54 -9.53 -8.51
N GLU A 16 -4.64 -9.97 -7.63
CA GLU A 16 -3.44 -10.71 -8.02
C GLU A 16 -3.30 -11.95 -7.14
N PRO A 17 -2.72 -13.05 -7.67
CA PRO A 17 -2.36 -14.17 -6.81
C PRO A 17 -1.34 -13.74 -5.75
N PHE A 18 -1.40 -14.36 -4.58
CA PHE A 18 -0.38 -14.14 -3.57
C PHE A 18 0.98 -14.63 -4.09
N ASP A 19 1.99 -13.77 -3.99
CA ASP A 19 3.35 -14.06 -4.46
C ASP A 19 4.29 -14.12 -3.27
N GLU A 20 4.68 -15.33 -2.88
CA GLU A 20 5.59 -15.55 -1.75
C GLU A 20 6.97 -14.95 -2.00
N GLN A 21 7.42 -14.91 -3.26
CA GLN A 21 8.72 -14.32 -3.59
C GLN A 21 8.72 -12.80 -3.38
N LYS A 22 7.62 -12.12 -3.66
CA LYS A 22 7.48 -10.70 -3.34
C LYS A 22 7.55 -10.47 -1.84
N LEU A 23 6.90 -11.32 -1.06
CA LEU A 23 6.93 -11.25 0.39
C LEU A 23 8.36 -11.44 0.90
N ARG A 24 9.04 -12.46 0.42
CA ARG A 24 10.43 -12.75 0.81
C ARG A 24 11.36 -11.59 0.46
N SER A 25 11.25 -11.06 -0.75
CA SER A 25 12.04 -9.92 -1.21
C SER A 25 11.84 -8.69 -0.33
N GLY A 26 10.60 -8.41 0.05
CA GLY A 26 10.28 -7.29 0.94
C GLY A 26 10.91 -7.43 2.31
N LEU A 27 10.85 -8.63 2.89
CA LEU A 27 11.47 -8.91 4.18
C LEU A 27 13.00 -8.83 4.10
N ILE A 28 13.61 -9.44 3.11
CA ILE A 28 15.06 -9.42 2.91
C ILE A 28 15.55 -7.98 2.75
N LYS A 29 14.83 -7.18 1.96
CA LYS A 29 15.18 -5.78 1.73
C LYS A 29 15.13 -4.96 3.03
N ALA A 30 14.09 -5.15 3.82
CA ALA A 30 13.96 -4.47 5.12
C ALA A 30 15.04 -4.90 6.10
N LEU A 31 15.45 -6.16 6.06
CA LEU A 31 16.44 -6.75 6.96
C LEU A 31 17.88 -6.63 6.45
N GLN A 32 18.09 -5.91 5.36
CA GLN A 32 19.40 -5.76 4.75
C GLN A 32 20.42 -5.19 5.76
N LYS A 33 21.56 -5.88 5.89
CA LYS A 33 22.64 -5.53 6.83
C LYS A 33 22.22 -5.58 8.31
N ARG A 34 21.14 -6.30 8.60
CA ARG A 34 20.75 -6.53 9.99
C ARG A 34 21.14 -7.96 10.41
N PRO A 35 21.49 -8.14 11.71
CA PRO A 35 21.95 -9.45 12.19
C PRO A 35 20.79 -10.41 12.46
N VAL A 36 20.02 -10.75 11.41
CA VAL A 36 18.91 -11.68 11.50
C VAL A 36 19.20 -12.88 10.59
N GLU A 37 19.19 -14.06 11.17
CA GLU A 37 19.48 -15.31 10.46
C GLU A 37 18.39 -15.66 9.48
N GLN A 38 18.79 -16.31 8.38
CA GLN A 38 17.87 -16.72 7.33
C GLN A 38 16.73 -17.61 7.85
N ASP A 39 17.04 -18.50 8.81
CA ASP A 39 16.03 -19.37 9.41
C ASP A 39 14.89 -18.59 10.07
N ARG A 40 15.22 -17.48 10.71
CA ARG A 40 14.21 -16.62 11.34
C ARG A 40 13.36 -15.90 10.30
N ILE A 41 13.95 -15.52 9.19
CA ILE A 41 13.22 -14.89 8.06
C ILE A 41 12.24 -15.90 7.47
N GLU A 42 12.70 -17.12 7.19
CA GLU A 42 11.85 -18.18 6.66
C GLU A 42 10.72 -18.55 7.62
N ALA A 43 11.00 -18.58 8.91
CA ALA A 43 9.96 -18.83 9.93
C ALA A 43 8.89 -17.73 9.91
N ALA A 44 9.31 -16.47 9.74
CA ALA A 44 8.37 -15.35 9.64
C ALA A 44 7.49 -15.47 8.39
N ILE A 45 8.08 -15.85 7.26
CA ILE A 45 7.33 -16.08 6.02
C ILE A 45 6.29 -17.19 6.22
N SER A 46 6.69 -18.29 6.85
CA SER A 46 5.78 -19.40 7.16
C SER A 46 4.61 -18.96 8.05
N ARG A 47 4.88 -18.15 9.06
CA ARG A 47 3.82 -17.64 9.94
C ARG A 47 2.84 -16.73 9.18
N ILE A 48 3.35 -15.87 8.32
CA ILE A 48 2.50 -14.98 7.51
C ILE A 48 1.63 -15.79 6.56
N THR A 49 2.22 -16.74 5.83
CA THR A 49 1.45 -17.57 4.90
C THR A 49 0.40 -18.41 5.63
N HIS A 50 0.75 -18.95 6.78
CA HIS A 50 -0.19 -19.72 7.60
C HIS A 50 -1.36 -18.83 8.06
N ARG A 51 -1.08 -17.63 8.51
CA ARG A 51 -2.13 -16.69 8.93
C ARG A 51 -3.06 -16.31 7.79
N LEU A 52 -2.51 -16.09 6.60
CA LEU A 52 -3.31 -15.78 5.41
C LEU A 52 -4.26 -16.92 5.06
N ARG A 53 -3.77 -18.16 5.05
CA ARG A 53 -4.62 -19.33 4.81
C ARG A 53 -5.69 -19.49 5.88
N SER A 54 -5.33 -19.24 7.13
CA SER A 54 -6.23 -19.42 8.28
C SER A 54 -7.36 -18.39 8.30
N LEU A 55 -7.25 -17.29 7.58
CA LEU A 55 -8.34 -16.31 7.47
C LEU A 55 -9.60 -16.92 6.83
N GLY A 56 -9.43 -17.93 5.97
CA GLY A 56 -10.55 -18.53 5.25
C GLY A 56 -11.22 -17.62 4.24
N GLU A 57 -10.59 -16.51 3.89
CA GLU A 57 -11.11 -15.52 2.95
C GLU A 57 -10.67 -15.82 1.53
N ARG A 58 -11.51 -15.49 0.55
CA ARG A 58 -11.16 -15.62 -0.86
C ARG A 58 -10.23 -14.51 -1.31
N GLU A 59 -10.36 -13.35 -0.70
CA GLU A 59 -9.61 -12.15 -1.04
C GLU A 59 -9.13 -11.48 0.23
N VAL A 60 -7.95 -10.86 0.17
CA VAL A 60 -7.39 -10.09 1.26
C VAL A 60 -6.80 -8.79 0.70
N PRO A 61 -7.03 -7.65 1.37
CA PRO A 61 -6.40 -6.42 0.92
C PRO A 61 -4.88 -6.49 1.13
N SER A 62 -4.12 -5.92 0.20
CA SER A 62 -2.66 -5.86 0.29
C SER A 62 -2.21 -5.22 1.60
N ARG A 63 -2.98 -4.28 2.13
CA ARG A 63 -2.74 -3.65 3.42
C ARG A 63 -2.67 -4.66 4.56
N GLN A 64 -3.51 -5.69 4.54
CA GLN A 64 -3.51 -6.72 5.58
C GLN A 64 -2.19 -7.50 5.59
N ILE A 65 -1.65 -7.78 4.40
CA ILE A 65 -0.35 -8.45 4.27
C ILE A 65 0.75 -7.56 4.85
N GLY A 66 0.72 -6.26 4.52
CA GLY A 66 1.66 -5.29 5.08
C GLY A 66 1.64 -5.25 6.60
N GLU A 67 0.45 -5.33 7.20
CA GLU A 67 0.31 -5.37 8.65
C GLU A 67 0.90 -6.65 9.25
N PHE A 68 0.71 -7.79 8.61
CA PHE A 68 1.33 -9.05 9.06
C PHE A 68 2.85 -8.96 8.97
N VAL A 69 3.39 -8.38 7.91
CA VAL A 69 4.83 -8.18 7.74
C VAL A 69 5.38 -7.27 8.85
N MET A 70 4.72 -6.15 9.12
CA MET A 70 5.14 -5.23 10.17
C MET A 70 5.15 -5.91 11.54
N ASN A 71 4.15 -6.72 11.83
CA ASN A 71 4.06 -7.44 13.08
C ASN A 71 5.24 -8.41 13.24
N GLU A 72 5.62 -9.12 12.18
CA GLU A 72 6.78 -10.02 12.21
C GLU A 72 8.09 -9.25 12.34
N LEU A 73 8.26 -8.16 11.60
CA LEU A 73 9.48 -7.35 11.65
C LEU A 73 9.69 -6.72 13.03
N ARG A 74 8.62 -6.33 13.70
CA ARG A 74 8.69 -5.79 15.06
C ARG A 74 9.41 -6.75 16.02
N HIS A 75 9.20 -8.04 15.83
CA HIS A 75 9.83 -9.07 16.66
C HIS A 75 11.22 -9.49 16.16
N LEU A 76 11.50 -9.30 14.87
CA LEU A 76 12.76 -9.68 14.28
C LEU A 76 13.86 -8.63 14.48
N ASP A 77 13.57 -7.37 14.18
CA ASP A 77 14.55 -6.29 14.20
C ASP A 77 13.86 -4.93 14.13
N GLU A 78 14.13 -4.08 15.10
CA GLU A 78 13.48 -2.76 15.19
C GLU A 78 13.83 -1.85 14.03
N VAL A 79 15.06 -1.89 13.54
CA VAL A 79 15.49 -1.04 12.42
C VAL A 79 14.78 -1.46 11.15
N ALA A 80 14.68 -2.77 10.90
CA ALA A 80 13.95 -3.30 9.76
C ALA A 80 12.46 -2.93 9.83
N TYR A 81 11.89 -2.99 11.03
CA TYR A 81 10.51 -2.57 11.25
C TYR A 81 10.31 -1.11 10.85
N VAL A 82 11.17 -0.21 11.31
CA VAL A 82 11.07 1.22 10.99
C VAL A 82 11.21 1.46 9.49
N ARG A 83 12.17 0.78 8.84
CA ARG A 83 12.36 0.88 7.39
C ARG A 83 11.09 0.51 6.62
N PHE A 84 10.54 -0.65 6.95
CA PHE A 84 9.34 -1.15 6.28
C PHE A 84 8.12 -0.27 6.58
N ALA A 85 7.94 0.12 7.84
CA ALA A 85 6.82 0.95 8.25
C ALA A 85 6.83 2.31 7.55
N SER A 86 8.01 2.90 7.35
CA SER A 86 8.15 4.18 6.64
C SER A 86 7.72 4.08 5.19
N VAL A 87 8.16 3.02 4.48
CA VAL A 87 7.77 2.79 3.09
C VAL A 87 6.28 2.47 3.00
N TYR A 88 5.79 1.62 3.88
CA TYR A 88 4.39 1.22 3.92
C TYR A 88 3.48 2.43 4.12
N ARG A 89 3.82 3.31 5.07
CA ARG A 89 3.06 4.54 5.33
C ARG A 89 3.06 5.46 4.11
N SER A 90 4.20 5.61 3.45
CA SER A 90 4.32 6.43 2.24
C SER A 90 3.39 5.93 1.13
N PHE A 91 3.32 4.60 0.92
CA PHE A 91 2.39 4.01 -0.05
C PHE A 91 0.93 4.25 0.34
N GLN A 92 0.61 4.15 1.62
CA GLN A 92 -0.75 4.41 2.11
C GLN A 92 -1.16 5.87 1.84
N ASP A 93 -0.27 6.81 2.08
CA ASP A 93 -0.52 8.23 1.85
C ASP A 93 -0.75 8.54 0.37
N VAL A 94 0.05 7.94 -0.52
CA VAL A 94 -0.10 8.08 -1.98
C VAL A 94 -1.45 7.51 -2.43
N ASP A 95 -1.82 6.35 -1.93
CA ASP A 95 -3.09 5.72 -2.27
C ASP A 95 -4.28 6.55 -1.79
N ALA A 96 -4.20 7.09 -0.58
CA ALA A 96 -5.24 7.97 -0.04
C ALA A 96 -5.40 9.22 -0.90
N PHE A 97 -4.29 9.82 -1.32
CA PHE A 97 -4.30 10.99 -2.22
C PHE A 97 -4.94 10.63 -3.56
N ARG A 98 -4.55 9.50 -4.15
CA ARG A 98 -5.10 9.03 -5.42
C ARG A 98 -6.61 8.82 -5.33
N ASP A 99 -7.09 8.24 -4.23
CA ASP A 99 -8.52 8.01 -4.00
C ASP A 99 -9.29 9.34 -3.97
N GLU A 100 -8.75 10.36 -3.32
CA GLU A 100 -9.36 11.68 -3.27
C GLU A 100 -9.44 12.32 -4.65
N VAL A 101 -8.38 12.19 -5.45
CA VAL A 101 -8.36 12.69 -6.84
C VAL A 101 -9.42 11.97 -7.66
N ASP A 102 -9.54 10.66 -7.53
CA ASP A 102 -10.52 9.87 -8.26
C ASP A 102 -11.97 10.24 -7.89
N LYS A 103 -12.23 10.52 -6.62
CA LYS A 103 -13.53 11.01 -6.16
C LYS A 103 -13.89 12.34 -6.82
N LEU A 104 -12.94 13.25 -6.93
CA LEU A 104 -13.14 14.53 -7.61
C LEU A 104 -13.46 14.34 -9.09
N LYS A 105 -12.78 13.41 -9.76
CA LYS A 105 -13.06 13.09 -11.17
C LYS A 105 -14.48 12.55 -11.36
N VAL A 106 -14.93 11.69 -10.49
CA VAL A 106 -16.29 11.12 -10.53
C VAL A 106 -17.32 12.23 -10.31
N ARG A 107 -17.08 13.13 -9.36
CA ARG A 107 -17.96 14.29 -9.10
C ARG A 107 -18.10 15.15 -10.35
N ARG A 108 -16.99 15.48 -11.02
CA ARG A 108 -17.00 16.28 -12.26
C ARG A 108 -17.83 15.63 -13.36
N ARG A 109 -17.75 14.33 -13.53
CA ARG A 109 -18.51 13.59 -14.55
C ARG A 109 -20.01 13.60 -14.30
N ARG A 110 -20.44 13.77 -13.04
CA ARG A 110 -21.85 13.77 -12.65
C ARG A 110 -22.47 15.15 -12.67
N GLU A 111 -21.67 16.21 -12.69
CA GLU A 111 -22.18 17.58 -12.72
C GLU A 111 -22.67 17.96 -14.12
N PRO A 112 -23.78 18.73 -14.21
CA PRO A 112 -24.27 19.23 -15.51
C PRO A 112 -23.21 20.10 -16.19
N LEU A 113 -23.04 19.93 -17.51
CA LEU A 113 -22.03 20.67 -18.27
C LEU A 113 -22.33 22.18 -18.35
N GLU A 114 -23.60 22.54 -18.47
CA GLU A 114 -24.01 23.93 -18.55
C GLU A 114 -23.99 24.59 -17.17
N GLY A 115 -23.34 25.73 -17.07
CA GLY A 115 -23.19 26.46 -15.84
C GLY A 115 -22.06 25.97 -14.93
N GLN A 116 -21.43 24.86 -15.26
CA GLN A 116 -20.35 24.29 -14.44
C GLN A 116 -18.95 24.48 -15.04
N LEU A 117 -18.84 24.87 -16.31
CA LEU A 117 -17.57 25.02 -17.00
C LEU A 117 -16.59 25.96 -16.30
N SER A 118 -17.07 27.09 -15.79
CA SER A 118 -16.23 28.05 -15.09
C SER A 118 -15.74 27.51 -13.74
N LEU A 119 -16.58 26.75 -13.02
CA LEU A 119 -16.21 26.12 -11.75
C LEU A 119 -15.18 25.02 -11.96
N LEU A 120 -15.35 24.19 -12.98
CA LEU A 120 -14.39 23.14 -13.33
C LEU A 120 -13.02 23.72 -13.67
N SER A 121 -12.99 24.84 -14.42
CA SER A 121 -11.74 25.54 -14.75
C SER A 121 -11.05 26.08 -13.49
N ALA A 122 -11.82 26.61 -12.53
CA ALA A 122 -11.28 27.09 -11.26
C ALA A 122 -10.71 25.96 -10.41
N GLU A 123 -11.40 24.83 -10.34
CA GLU A 123 -10.93 23.64 -9.62
C GLU A 123 -9.65 23.07 -10.23
N ASP A 124 -9.54 23.03 -11.55
CA ASP A 124 -8.33 22.58 -12.23
C ASP A 124 -7.15 23.50 -11.94
N ALA A 125 -7.36 24.81 -11.94
CA ALA A 125 -6.33 25.78 -11.60
C ALA A 125 -5.86 25.59 -10.14
N ALA A 126 -6.79 25.42 -9.22
CA ALA A 126 -6.48 25.18 -7.80
C ALA A 126 -5.69 23.87 -7.61
N ALA A 127 -6.05 22.82 -8.30
CA ALA A 127 -5.34 21.54 -8.24
C ALA A 127 -3.92 21.66 -8.78
N LYS A 128 -3.71 22.37 -9.87
CA LYS A 128 -2.39 22.65 -10.46
C LYS A 128 -1.52 23.48 -9.51
N ASP A 129 -2.08 24.47 -8.87
CA ASP A 129 -1.38 25.29 -7.90
C ASP A 129 -0.95 24.47 -6.68
N ALA A 130 -1.80 23.61 -6.18
CA ALA A 130 -1.49 22.73 -5.05
C ALA A 130 -0.31 21.80 -5.39
N ILE A 131 -0.31 21.20 -6.59
CA ILE A 131 0.77 20.33 -7.06
C ILE A 131 2.08 21.13 -7.23
N ALA A 132 2.01 22.33 -7.80
CA ALA A 132 3.17 23.20 -7.98
C ALA A 132 3.80 23.58 -6.65
N LYS A 133 2.99 23.93 -5.64
CA LYS A 133 3.44 24.25 -4.29
C LYS A 133 4.14 23.07 -3.61
N THR A 134 3.59 21.88 -3.78
CA THR A 134 4.17 20.66 -3.23
C THR A 134 5.55 20.38 -3.85
N LYS A 135 5.70 20.53 -5.16
CA LYS A 135 6.98 20.37 -5.85
C LYS A 135 8.00 21.44 -5.47
N GLY A 136 7.56 22.68 -5.27
CA GLY A 136 8.41 23.77 -4.82
C GLY A 136 8.99 23.54 -3.44
N GLY A 137 8.22 22.98 -2.51
CA GLY A 137 8.63 22.69 -1.15
C GLY A 137 9.71 21.63 -1.04
N LYS A 138 9.92 20.79 -2.05
CA LYS A 138 10.95 19.73 -2.05
C LYS A 138 12.33 20.20 -2.50
N ARG A 139 12.48 21.43 -2.96
CA ARG A 139 13.76 21.95 -3.49
C ARG A 139 14.59 22.69 -2.44
N ASP A 140 14.05 22.95 -1.31
CA ASP A 140 14.74 23.68 -0.22
C ASP A 140 15.52 22.74 0.74
#